data_6630698eb91de9841b3049625e393670
#
_entry.id   6630698eb91de9841b3049625e393670
#
_cell.length_a   1.000
_cell.length_b   1.000
_cell.length_c   1.000
_cell.angle_alpha   90.00
_cell.angle_beta   90.00
_cell.angle_gamma   90.00
#
_symmetry.space_group_name_H-M   'P 1'
#
loop_
_entity.id
_entity.type
_entity.pdbx_description
1 polymer ?
#
loop_
_entity_poly.entity_id
_entity_poly.type
_entity_poly.pdbx_seq_one_letter_code
_entity_poly.pdbx_strand_id
1 'polypeptide(L)'
;MTDATVDKVRRYVLDGSDDDLRRLLSLSESFAEHARRTLRRVGVGPGWTVIDCGCGPIGGLAILAEMVGPAGRVVGVDFSEPTIEYARSVMAALGLENVELVAGDIHELDAATLGGPFDLAFTRAFLMHQADPVRTLGRIAGLVRPGGWIIAHEPLATPPPRSLPHLGALETYWDLLHEVMERAGVPRGTVERLPRSAREAGLEIAEADGFFATQAPEIGFEIHAGSLAAARERAIEAGIAAVADLFR
;
A
#
# COMPACT_ATOMS: atom_id res chain seq x y z
N MET A 1 -7.29 12.17 3.84
CA MET A 1 -7.43 13.29 2.90
C MET A 1 -8.66 14.08 3.30
N THR A 2 -8.63 15.41 3.22
CA THR A 2 -9.85 16.19 3.33
C THR A 2 -10.72 15.94 2.09
N ASP A 3 -12.04 16.13 2.16
CA ASP A 3 -12.92 16.00 0.99
C ASP A 3 -12.42 16.82 -0.21
N ALA A 4 -11.90 18.03 0.06
CA ALA A 4 -11.33 18.89 -0.98
C ALA A 4 -10.05 18.30 -1.62
N THR A 5 -9.25 17.58 -0.85
CA THR A 5 -8.03 16.90 -1.37
C THR A 5 -8.43 15.70 -2.24
N VAL A 6 -9.41 14.92 -1.80
CA VAL A 6 -9.98 13.80 -2.56
C VAL A 6 -10.54 14.30 -3.90
N ASP A 7 -11.35 15.36 -3.88
CA ASP A 7 -11.92 15.93 -5.10
C ASP A 7 -10.86 16.46 -6.06
N LYS A 8 -9.77 17.03 -5.53
CA LYS A 8 -8.67 17.53 -6.35
C LYS A 8 -7.90 16.37 -7.02
N VAL A 9 -7.59 15.29 -6.27
CA VAL A 9 -6.96 14.10 -6.82
C VAL A 9 -7.87 13.44 -7.86
N ARG A 10 -9.16 13.26 -7.54
CA ARG A 10 -10.13 12.70 -8.50
C ARG A 10 -10.18 13.47 -9.80
N ARG A 11 -10.25 14.81 -9.76
CA ARG A 11 -10.26 15.62 -11.00
C ARG A 11 -8.98 15.42 -11.80
N TYR A 12 -7.82 15.45 -11.15
CA TYR A 12 -6.55 15.24 -11.81
C TYR A 12 -6.44 13.86 -12.49
N VAL A 13 -6.96 12.83 -11.84
CA VAL A 13 -6.96 11.44 -12.34
C VAL A 13 -8.00 11.20 -13.41
N LEU A 14 -9.19 11.80 -13.28
CA LEU A 14 -10.29 11.62 -14.23
C LEU A 14 -10.03 12.30 -15.59
N ASP A 15 -9.09 13.25 -15.63
CA ASP A 15 -8.61 13.84 -16.89
C ASP A 15 -7.61 12.91 -17.64
N GLY A 16 -7.10 11.86 -16.95
CA GLY A 16 -6.28 10.79 -17.52
C GLY A 16 -7.05 9.49 -17.64
N SER A 17 -6.91 8.79 -18.76
CA SER A 17 -7.63 7.54 -19.08
C SER A 17 -7.05 6.28 -18.41
N ASP A 18 -6.53 6.37 -17.19
CA ASP A 18 -5.87 5.24 -16.53
C ASP A 18 -6.78 4.60 -15.47
N ASP A 19 -7.36 3.44 -15.83
CA ASP A 19 -8.27 2.69 -14.95
C ASP A 19 -7.56 2.13 -13.71
N ASP A 20 -6.27 1.80 -13.82
CA ASP A 20 -5.48 1.32 -12.67
C ASP A 20 -5.33 2.40 -11.61
N LEU A 21 -5.21 3.62 -12.03
CA LEU A 21 -5.08 4.77 -11.16
C LEU A 21 -6.39 5.07 -10.40
N ARG A 22 -7.54 4.98 -11.08
CA ARG A 22 -8.85 5.10 -10.40
C ARG A 22 -9.01 4.02 -9.33
N ARG A 23 -8.60 2.80 -9.63
CA ARG A 23 -8.57 1.69 -8.66
C ARG A 23 -7.71 2.02 -7.45
N LEU A 24 -6.48 2.51 -7.65
CA LEU A 24 -5.56 2.86 -6.57
C LEU A 24 -6.08 4.02 -5.72
N LEU A 25 -6.76 4.99 -6.33
CA LEU A 25 -7.46 6.06 -5.60
C LEU A 25 -8.58 5.52 -4.73
N SER A 26 -9.49 4.74 -5.32
CA SER A 26 -10.61 4.13 -4.60
C SER A 26 -10.12 3.25 -3.43
N LEU A 27 -9.04 2.51 -3.66
CA LEU A 27 -8.39 1.73 -2.62
C LEU A 27 -7.81 2.63 -1.51
N SER A 28 -7.10 3.70 -1.90
CA SER A 28 -6.53 4.65 -0.95
C SER A 28 -7.59 5.32 -0.08
N GLU A 29 -8.71 5.74 -0.67
CA GLU A 29 -9.83 6.36 0.03
C GLU A 29 -10.51 5.39 1.01
N SER A 30 -10.72 4.14 0.61
CA SER A 30 -11.34 3.12 1.44
C SER A 30 -10.60 2.88 2.76
N PHE A 31 -9.29 3.09 2.79
CA PHE A 31 -8.45 2.87 3.96
C PHE A 31 -8.01 4.16 4.67
N ALA A 32 -8.34 5.33 4.13
CA ALA A 32 -7.80 6.61 4.59
C ALA A 32 -8.14 6.91 6.06
N GLU A 33 -9.39 6.73 6.47
CA GLU A 33 -9.80 7.03 7.84
C GLU A 33 -9.17 6.07 8.86
N HIS A 34 -9.07 4.79 8.53
CA HIS A 34 -8.40 3.84 9.40
C HIS A 34 -6.89 4.17 9.53
N ALA A 35 -6.23 4.49 8.41
CA ALA A 35 -4.83 4.91 8.43
C ALA A 35 -4.63 6.15 9.32
N ARG A 36 -5.47 7.19 9.19
CA ARG A 36 -5.41 8.37 10.05
C ARG A 36 -5.61 8.03 11.53
N ARG A 37 -6.56 7.15 11.83
CA ARG A 37 -6.82 6.73 13.22
C ARG A 37 -5.59 6.05 13.81
N THR A 38 -4.96 5.12 13.09
CA THR A 38 -3.76 4.41 13.53
C THR A 38 -2.58 5.38 13.70
N LEU A 39 -2.36 6.28 12.75
CA LEU A 39 -1.32 7.30 12.82
C LEU A 39 -1.49 8.25 14.03
N ARG A 40 -2.73 8.69 14.33
CA ARG A 40 -3.03 9.49 15.53
C ARG A 40 -2.76 8.73 16.82
N ARG A 41 -3.05 7.43 16.88
CA ARG A 41 -2.80 6.59 18.08
C ARG A 41 -1.31 6.44 18.36
N VAL A 42 -0.49 6.37 17.34
CA VAL A 42 0.97 6.38 17.43
C VAL A 42 1.51 7.76 17.81
N GLY A 43 0.71 8.82 17.64
CA GLY A 43 1.08 10.18 17.97
C GLY A 43 1.83 10.91 16.85
N VAL A 44 1.66 10.45 15.60
CA VAL A 44 2.24 11.15 14.43
C VAL A 44 1.74 12.59 14.40
N GLY A 45 2.65 13.53 14.27
CA GLY A 45 2.33 14.95 14.33
C GLY A 45 3.37 15.84 13.63
N PRO A 46 3.18 17.17 13.74
CA PRO A 46 4.02 18.14 13.06
C PRO A 46 5.51 17.97 13.33
N GLY A 47 6.31 18.08 12.28
CA GLY A 47 7.76 17.98 12.34
C GLY A 47 8.34 16.57 12.28
N TRP A 48 7.51 15.52 12.27
CA TRP A 48 8.00 14.14 12.11
C TRP A 48 8.60 13.92 10.72
N THR A 49 9.63 13.09 10.67
CA THR A 49 10.20 12.57 9.43
C THR A 49 9.74 11.13 9.24
N VAL A 50 9.01 10.86 8.18
CA VAL A 50 8.37 9.57 7.95
C VAL A 50 8.73 9.01 6.57
N ILE A 51 8.74 7.68 6.45
CA ILE A 51 8.96 6.98 5.19
C ILE A 51 7.75 6.09 4.86
N ASP A 52 7.29 6.13 3.61
CA ASP A 52 6.26 5.24 3.05
C ASP A 52 6.98 4.22 2.13
N CYS A 53 7.09 2.97 2.59
CA CYS A 53 7.78 1.91 1.88
C CYS A 53 6.80 1.15 0.97
N GLY A 54 7.08 1.13 -0.34
CA GLY A 54 6.14 0.67 -1.34
C GLY A 54 4.99 1.66 -1.49
N CYS A 55 5.33 2.95 -1.63
CA CYS A 55 4.35 4.03 -1.57
C CYS A 55 3.34 3.99 -2.73
N GLY A 56 3.67 3.31 -3.84
CA GLY A 56 2.82 3.37 -5.03
C GLY A 56 2.61 4.81 -5.52
N PRO A 57 1.66 5.05 -6.41
CA PRO A 57 1.46 6.37 -6.99
C PRO A 57 0.74 7.36 -6.05
N ILE A 58 0.05 6.86 -5.04
CA ILE A 58 -0.75 7.70 -4.13
C ILE A 58 -0.51 7.28 -2.67
N GLY A 59 -0.52 6.00 -2.39
CA GLY A 59 -0.17 5.38 -1.12
C GLY A 59 -0.72 6.06 0.13
N GLY A 60 0.12 6.13 1.16
CA GLY A 60 -0.10 6.91 2.38
C GLY A 60 0.36 8.36 2.26
N LEU A 61 1.06 8.74 1.17
CA LEU A 61 1.84 9.96 1.04
C LEU A 61 1.07 11.23 1.44
N ALA A 62 -0.12 11.45 0.86
CA ALA A 62 -0.91 12.65 1.14
C ALA A 62 -1.38 12.69 2.60
N ILE A 63 -1.75 11.56 3.18
CA ILE A 63 -2.18 11.47 4.59
C ILE A 63 -1.00 11.76 5.51
N LEU A 64 0.16 11.17 5.22
CA LEU A 64 1.39 11.39 6.00
C LEU A 64 1.83 12.85 5.92
N ALA A 65 1.87 13.44 4.71
CA ALA A 65 2.25 14.83 4.49
C ALA A 65 1.34 15.82 5.22
N GLU A 66 0.02 15.57 5.22
CA GLU A 66 -0.95 16.35 5.98
C GLU A 66 -0.68 16.28 7.49
N MET A 67 -0.39 15.08 8.01
CA MET A 67 -0.22 14.87 9.45
C MET A 67 1.09 15.41 10.00
N VAL A 68 2.20 15.27 9.25
CA VAL A 68 3.49 15.81 9.68
C VAL A 68 3.61 17.32 9.43
N GLY A 69 2.73 17.88 8.61
CA GLY A 69 2.67 19.32 8.30
C GLY A 69 3.91 19.84 7.56
N PRO A 70 3.97 21.14 7.29
CA PRO A 70 5.03 21.76 6.48
C PRO A 70 6.43 21.74 7.14
N ALA A 71 6.51 21.53 8.44
CA ALA A 71 7.77 21.37 9.16
C ALA A 71 8.25 19.92 9.22
N GLY A 72 7.41 18.98 8.81
CA GLY A 72 7.75 17.56 8.72
C GLY A 72 8.18 17.18 7.30
N ARG A 73 8.62 15.94 7.16
CA ARG A 73 9.12 15.39 5.89
C ARG A 73 8.57 14.00 5.65
N VAL A 74 8.14 13.73 4.42
CA VAL A 74 7.71 12.41 3.95
C VAL A 74 8.63 11.95 2.85
N VAL A 75 9.16 10.73 2.95
CA VAL A 75 9.89 10.07 1.86
C VAL A 75 9.06 8.89 1.39
N GLY A 76 8.66 8.90 0.12
CA GLY A 76 8.03 7.75 -0.53
C GLY A 76 9.05 6.97 -1.33
N VAL A 77 9.08 5.65 -1.15
CA VAL A 77 9.94 4.74 -1.90
C VAL A 77 9.10 3.72 -2.64
N ASP A 78 9.36 3.55 -3.93
CA ASP A 78 8.80 2.46 -4.74
C ASP A 78 9.85 1.98 -5.74
N PHE A 79 9.84 0.69 -6.10
CA PHE A 79 10.82 0.15 -7.03
C PHE A 79 10.57 0.56 -8.48
N SER A 80 9.35 0.98 -8.81
CA SER A 80 8.90 1.35 -10.15
C SER A 80 9.13 2.84 -10.44
N GLU A 81 10.09 3.18 -11.29
CA GLU A 81 10.32 4.57 -11.73
C GLU A 81 9.07 5.22 -12.34
N PRO A 82 8.30 4.57 -13.24
CA PRO A 82 7.07 5.16 -13.77
C PRO A 82 6.05 5.47 -12.66
N THR A 83 5.94 4.61 -11.64
CA THR A 83 5.07 4.84 -10.48
C THR A 83 5.51 6.07 -9.69
N ILE A 84 6.81 6.23 -9.48
CA ILE A 84 7.38 7.39 -8.77
C ILE A 84 7.20 8.69 -9.57
N GLU A 85 7.41 8.68 -10.88
CA GLU A 85 7.17 9.85 -11.74
C GLU A 85 5.71 10.28 -11.68
N TYR A 86 4.81 9.31 -11.70
CA TYR A 86 3.39 9.60 -11.55
C TYR A 86 3.07 10.15 -10.15
N ALA A 87 3.59 9.54 -9.08
CA ALA A 87 3.43 10.05 -7.71
C ALA A 87 3.92 11.51 -7.59
N ARG A 88 5.04 11.88 -8.22
CA ARG A 88 5.53 13.26 -8.26
C ARG A 88 4.50 14.21 -8.85
N SER A 89 3.88 13.82 -9.96
CA SER A 89 2.87 14.65 -10.60
C SER A 89 1.62 14.83 -9.72
N VAL A 90 1.19 13.77 -9.03
CA VAL A 90 0.06 13.83 -8.08
C VAL A 90 0.40 14.72 -6.87
N MET A 91 1.56 14.55 -6.25
CA MET A 91 1.97 15.37 -5.09
C MET A 91 2.10 16.84 -5.46
N ALA A 92 2.66 17.16 -6.63
CA ALA A 92 2.74 18.51 -7.16
C ALA A 92 1.34 19.13 -7.39
N ALA A 93 0.42 18.38 -8.00
CA ALA A 93 -0.96 18.82 -8.20
C ALA A 93 -1.70 19.11 -6.88
N LEU A 94 -1.35 18.38 -5.80
CA LEU A 94 -1.88 18.60 -4.46
C LEU A 94 -1.20 19.77 -3.72
N GLY A 95 -0.06 20.25 -4.21
CA GLY A 95 0.76 21.27 -3.56
C GLY A 95 1.46 20.77 -2.30
N LEU A 96 1.85 19.50 -2.27
CA LEU A 96 2.55 18.87 -1.16
C LEU A 96 4.06 18.97 -1.38
N GLU A 97 4.68 20.03 -0.85
CA GLU A 97 6.10 20.33 -1.00
C GLU A 97 7.01 19.55 -0.03
N ASN A 98 6.42 18.97 1.01
CA ASN A 98 7.13 18.21 2.04
C ASN A 98 7.21 16.69 1.75
N VAL A 99 6.97 16.29 0.49
CA VAL A 99 7.06 14.90 0.02
C VAL A 99 8.22 14.76 -0.96
N GLU A 100 9.15 13.88 -0.64
CA GLU A 100 10.25 13.45 -1.51
C GLU A 100 9.97 12.05 -2.03
N LEU A 101 10.31 11.77 -3.29
CA LEU A 101 10.00 10.50 -3.93
C LEU A 101 11.26 9.89 -4.54
N VAL A 102 11.53 8.64 -4.18
CA VAL A 102 12.72 7.89 -4.56
C VAL A 102 12.32 6.59 -5.23
N ALA A 103 12.80 6.38 -6.45
CA ALA A 103 12.70 5.08 -7.11
C ALA A 103 13.86 4.18 -6.66
N GLY A 104 13.55 3.00 -6.17
CA GLY A 104 14.56 2.04 -5.75
C GLY A 104 14.01 0.87 -4.94
N ASP A 105 14.82 -0.18 -4.86
CA ASP A 105 14.50 -1.34 -4.04
C ASP A 105 14.79 -1.02 -2.56
N ILE A 106 13.78 -1.16 -1.71
CA ILE A 106 13.89 -0.95 -0.26
C ILE A 106 14.96 -1.84 0.38
N HIS A 107 15.31 -2.96 -0.24
CA HIS A 107 16.36 -3.84 0.23
C HIS A 107 17.78 -3.31 -0.01
N GLU A 108 17.94 -2.36 -0.93
CA GLU A 108 19.23 -1.78 -1.32
C GLU A 108 19.44 -0.38 -0.73
N LEU A 109 18.36 0.33 -0.42
CA LEU A 109 18.40 1.70 0.14
C LEU A 109 18.69 1.68 1.64
N ASP A 110 19.47 2.62 2.13
CA ASP A 110 19.76 2.80 3.55
C ASP A 110 19.23 4.13 4.11
N ALA A 111 19.18 4.24 5.44
CA ALA A 111 18.67 5.43 6.11
C ALA A 111 19.48 6.69 5.76
N ALA A 112 20.78 6.59 5.62
CA ALA A 112 21.63 7.75 5.33
C ALA A 112 21.35 8.31 3.92
N THR A 113 21.23 7.41 2.94
CA THR A 113 20.89 7.78 1.54
C THR A 113 19.51 8.45 1.45
N LEU A 114 18.57 8.01 2.29
CA LEU A 114 17.20 8.53 2.32
C LEU A 114 17.02 9.74 3.25
N GLY A 115 18.10 10.20 3.91
CA GLY A 115 18.06 11.30 4.86
C GLY A 115 17.34 10.97 6.17
N GLY A 116 17.35 9.69 6.58
CA GLY A 116 16.90 9.23 7.90
C GLY A 116 18.00 9.34 8.98
N PRO A 117 17.81 8.73 10.16
CA PRO A 117 16.72 7.78 10.45
C PRO A 117 15.36 8.44 10.63
N PHE A 118 14.30 7.66 10.35
CA PHE A 118 12.91 8.12 10.37
C PHE A 118 12.25 7.92 11.75
N ASP A 119 11.27 8.77 12.10
CA ASP A 119 10.43 8.59 13.27
C ASP A 119 9.43 7.44 13.08
N LEU A 120 8.97 7.27 11.86
CA LEU A 120 8.00 6.24 11.48
C LEU A 120 8.31 5.72 10.07
N ALA A 121 8.19 4.41 9.90
CA ALA A 121 8.00 3.77 8.62
C ALA A 121 6.53 3.31 8.48
N PHE A 122 5.95 3.60 7.35
CA PHE A 122 4.59 3.19 6.98
C PHE A 122 4.64 2.26 5.79
N THR A 123 3.83 1.22 5.80
CA THR A 123 3.57 0.37 4.64
C THR A 123 2.07 0.19 4.47
N ARG A 124 1.60 0.14 3.23
CA ARG A 124 0.21 -0.19 2.93
C ARG A 124 0.09 -1.03 1.67
N ALA A 125 -0.50 -2.23 1.82
CA ALA A 125 -0.63 -3.21 0.74
C ALA A 125 0.73 -3.48 0.04
N PHE A 126 1.78 -3.56 0.85
CA PHE A 126 3.16 -3.75 0.41
C PHE A 126 3.74 -5.07 0.92
N LEU A 127 3.66 -5.33 2.23
CA LEU A 127 4.21 -6.55 2.84
C LEU A 127 3.50 -7.81 2.35
N MET A 128 2.25 -7.70 1.94
CA MET A 128 1.49 -8.80 1.32
C MET A 128 2.14 -9.33 0.03
N HIS A 129 2.99 -8.53 -0.62
CA HIS A 129 3.70 -8.90 -1.85
C HIS A 129 5.13 -9.38 -1.62
N GLN A 130 5.58 -9.47 -0.37
CA GLN A 130 6.95 -9.84 -0.04
C GLN A 130 7.11 -11.35 0.12
N ALA A 131 8.07 -11.94 -0.62
CA ALA A 131 8.42 -13.35 -0.49
C ALA A 131 9.02 -13.68 0.90
N ASP A 132 9.78 -12.73 1.45
CA ASP A 132 10.39 -12.80 2.79
C ASP A 132 10.03 -11.57 3.62
N PRO A 133 8.87 -11.57 4.28
CA PRO A 133 8.43 -10.43 5.10
C PRO A 133 9.30 -10.22 6.34
N VAL A 134 9.99 -11.23 6.86
CA VAL A 134 10.91 -11.10 7.99
C VAL A 134 12.12 -10.24 7.59
N ARG A 135 12.74 -10.58 6.46
CA ARG A 135 13.84 -9.81 5.90
C ARG A 135 13.43 -8.38 5.58
N THR A 136 12.25 -8.21 4.97
CA THR A 136 11.73 -6.88 4.60
C THR A 136 11.47 -6.02 5.84
N LEU A 137 10.83 -6.57 6.88
CA LEU A 137 10.61 -5.87 8.14
C LEU A 137 11.92 -5.51 8.85
N GLY A 138 12.92 -6.40 8.82
CA GLY A 138 14.25 -6.10 9.34
C GLY A 138 14.94 -4.95 8.60
N ARG A 139 14.76 -4.88 7.27
CA ARG A 139 15.25 -3.76 6.45
C ARG A 139 14.56 -2.44 6.81
N ILE A 140 13.24 -2.46 6.90
CA ILE A 140 12.44 -1.29 7.31
C ILE A 140 12.82 -0.83 8.72
N ALA A 141 13.04 -1.77 9.65
CA ALA A 141 13.49 -1.45 11.00
C ALA A 141 14.82 -0.69 11.01
N GLY A 142 15.74 -1.03 10.10
CA GLY A 142 17.03 -0.34 9.94
C GLY A 142 16.90 1.10 9.42
N LEU A 143 15.75 1.50 8.89
CA LEU A 143 15.47 2.87 8.46
C LEU A 143 14.92 3.75 9.59
N VAL A 144 14.39 3.14 10.64
CA VAL A 144 13.72 3.83 11.75
C VAL A 144 14.67 4.01 12.92
N ARG A 145 14.58 5.16 13.60
CA ARG A 145 15.37 5.39 14.80
C ARG A 145 14.99 4.45 15.94
N PRO A 146 15.87 4.18 16.89
CA PRO A 146 15.50 3.45 18.12
C PRO A 146 14.30 4.11 18.83
N GLY A 147 13.29 3.31 19.17
CA GLY A 147 12.04 3.79 19.77
C GLY A 147 11.07 4.47 18.78
N GLY A 148 11.37 4.44 17.49
CA GLY A 148 10.42 4.85 16.44
C GLY A 148 9.40 3.76 16.13
N TRP A 149 8.58 3.98 15.11
CA TRP A 149 7.42 3.16 14.82
C TRP A 149 7.46 2.54 13.42
N ILE A 150 6.89 1.36 13.30
CA ILE A 150 6.55 0.76 12.01
C ILE A 150 5.05 0.48 12.03
N ILE A 151 4.32 1.00 11.03
CA ILE A 151 2.91 0.70 10.81
C ILE A 151 2.79 -0.13 9.54
N ALA A 152 2.34 -1.37 9.69
CA ALA A 152 1.99 -2.26 8.59
C ALA A 152 0.46 -2.27 8.42
N HIS A 153 -0.04 -1.61 7.37
CA HIS A 153 -1.45 -1.50 7.06
C HIS A 153 -1.77 -2.39 5.85
N GLU A 154 -2.04 -3.66 6.09
CA GLU A 154 -2.12 -4.67 5.05
C GLU A 154 -3.53 -5.25 4.93
N PRO A 155 -4.05 -5.45 3.71
CA PRO A 155 -5.33 -6.11 3.51
C PRO A 155 -5.23 -7.60 3.86
N LEU A 156 -6.16 -8.08 4.68
CA LEU A 156 -6.27 -9.49 5.01
C LEU A 156 -7.07 -10.18 3.91
N ALA A 157 -6.45 -11.18 3.29
CA ALA A 157 -7.05 -11.91 2.17
C ALA A 157 -7.62 -13.29 2.57
N THR A 158 -7.46 -13.68 3.84
CA THR A 158 -7.95 -14.96 4.38
C THR A 158 -8.75 -14.71 5.67
N PRO A 159 -10.04 -15.06 5.74
CA PRO A 159 -10.86 -15.61 4.65
C PRO A 159 -11.06 -14.60 3.51
N PRO A 160 -11.33 -15.07 2.29
CA PRO A 160 -11.56 -14.17 1.17
C PRO A 160 -12.72 -13.21 1.46
N PRO A 161 -12.70 -12.01 0.89
CA PRO A 161 -13.81 -11.07 0.98
C PRO A 161 -15.13 -11.71 0.60
N ARG A 162 -16.18 -11.35 1.33
CA ARG A 162 -17.53 -11.86 1.09
C ARG A 162 -18.38 -10.79 0.44
N SER A 163 -19.25 -11.21 -0.46
CA SER A 163 -20.25 -10.34 -1.09
C SER A 163 -21.66 -10.70 -0.65
N LEU A 164 -22.53 -9.70 -0.62
CA LEU A 164 -23.96 -9.88 -0.42
C LEU A 164 -24.72 -9.08 -1.50
N PRO A 165 -25.40 -9.75 -2.45
CA PRO A 165 -25.55 -11.21 -2.57
C PRO A 165 -24.22 -11.93 -2.84
N HIS A 166 -24.20 -13.25 -2.59
CA HIS A 166 -23.00 -14.07 -2.83
C HIS A 166 -22.65 -14.11 -4.33
N LEU A 167 -21.39 -13.81 -4.64
CA LEU A 167 -20.83 -13.81 -5.99
C LEU A 167 -19.67 -14.82 -6.05
N GLY A 168 -19.89 -15.99 -6.65
CA GLY A 168 -18.84 -17.02 -6.82
C GLY A 168 -17.63 -16.52 -7.62
N ALA A 169 -17.83 -15.56 -8.53
CA ALA A 169 -16.75 -14.92 -9.26
C ALA A 169 -15.72 -14.23 -8.35
N LEU A 170 -16.13 -13.69 -7.20
CA LEU A 170 -15.24 -13.07 -6.24
C LEU A 170 -14.32 -14.11 -5.58
N GLU A 171 -14.82 -15.28 -5.26
CA GLU A 171 -14.00 -16.39 -4.72
C GLU A 171 -12.99 -16.87 -5.76
N THR A 172 -13.43 -17.08 -7.00
CA THR A 172 -12.54 -17.45 -8.10
C THR A 172 -11.43 -16.40 -8.31
N TYR A 173 -11.77 -15.11 -8.24
CA TYR A 173 -10.80 -14.03 -8.33
C TYR A 173 -9.70 -14.14 -7.25
N TRP A 174 -10.11 -14.34 -5.98
CA TRP A 174 -9.16 -14.44 -4.88
C TRP A 174 -8.29 -15.69 -4.97
N ASP A 175 -8.82 -16.81 -5.41
CA ASP A 175 -8.03 -18.02 -5.62
C ASP A 175 -6.99 -17.83 -6.73
N LEU A 176 -7.35 -17.17 -7.83
CA LEU A 176 -6.43 -16.84 -8.91
C LEU A 176 -5.34 -15.85 -8.45
N LEU A 177 -5.72 -14.81 -7.73
CA LEU A 177 -4.75 -13.85 -7.20
C LEU A 177 -3.74 -14.54 -6.30
N HIS A 178 -4.19 -15.40 -5.40
CA HIS A 178 -3.30 -16.19 -4.55
C HIS A 178 -2.39 -17.11 -5.36
N GLU A 179 -2.89 -17.76 -6.41
CA GLU A 179 -2.06 -18.62 -7.26
C GLU A 179 -0.96 -17.82 -7.97
N VAL A 180 -1.29 -16.62 -8.49
CA VAL A 180 -0.30 -15.71 -9.09
C VAL A 180 0.77 -15.33 -8.08
N MET A 181 0.37 -14.96 -6.86
CA MET A 181 1.30 -14.57 -5.81
C MET A 181 2.20 -15.73 -5.37
N GLU A 182 1.64 -16.94 -5.20
CA GLU A 182 2.42 -18.14 -4.84
C GLU A 182 3.45 -18.49 -5.91
N ARG A 183 3.10 -18.38 -7.19
CA ARG A 183 4.05 -18.59 -8.30
C ARG A 183 5.13 -17.50 -8.35
N ALA A 184 4.82 -16.29 -7.90
CA ALA A 184 5.80 -15.22 -7.72
C ALA A 184 6.65 -15.37 -6.43
N GLY A 185 6.49 -16.47 -5.69
CA GLY A 185 7.25 -16.77 -4.48
C GLY A 185 6.68 -16.14 -3.20
N VAL A 186 5.48 -15.58 -3.24
CA VAL A 186 4.80 -15.00 -2.08
C VAL A 186 3.90 -16.06 -1.44
N PRO A 187 4.20 -16.56 -0.24
CA PRO A 187 3.40 -17.62 0.38
C PRO A 187 2.00 -17.16 0.74
N ARG A 188 0.99 -18.01 0.51
CA ARG A 188 -0.38 -17.77 0.99
C ARG A 188 -0.39 -17.52 2.50
N GLY A 189 -1.19 -16.58 2.96
CA GLY A 189 -1.29 -16.21 4.38
C GLY A 189 -0.10 -15.42 4.91
N THR A 190 0.62 -14.69 4.05
CA THR A 190 1.72 -13.81 4.45
C THR A 190 1.25 -12.75 5.45
N VAL A 191 0.11 -12.11 5.20
CA VAL A 191 -0.44 -11.05 6.06
C VAL A 191 -0.87 -11.61 7.43
N GLU A 192 -1.50 -12.77 7.47
CA GLU A 192 -1.92 -13.44 8.71
C GLU A 192 -0.74 -13.78 9.62
N ARG A 193 0.43 -13.99 9.02
CA ARG A 193 1.66 -14.28 9.76
C ARG A 193 2.50 -13.05 10.10
N LEU A 194 2.11 -11.83 9.65
CA LEU A 194 2.87 -10.61 9.94
C LEU A 194 3.20 -10.38 11.42
N PRO A 195 2.31 -10.65 12.38
CA PRO A 195 2.68 -10.53 13.79
C PRO A 195 3.81 -11.48 14.21
N ARG A 196 3.87 -12.66 13.62
CA ARG A 196 4.98 -13.60 13.84
C ARG A 196 6.23 -13.11 13.14
N SER A 197 6.14 -12.71 11.88
CA SER A 197 7.27 -12.18 11.10
C SER A 197 7.89 -10.95 11.75
N ALA A 198 7.08 -10.06 12.33
CA ALA A 198 7.58 -8.90 13.08
C ALA A 198 8.43 -9.30 14.29
N ARG A 199 7.98 -10.30 15.09
CA ARG A 199 8.79 -10.80 16.21
C ARG A 199 10.07 -11.48 15.74
N GLU A 200 10.02 -12.26 14.67
CA GLU A 200 11.20 -12.92 14.06
C GLU A 200 12.19 -11.89 13.51
N ALA A 201 11.70 -10.71 13.06
CA ALA A 201 12.53 -9.57 12.68
C ALA A 201 13.05 -8.75 13.89
N GLY A 202 12.76 -9.17 15.12
CA GLY A 202 13.22 -8.48 16.34
C GLY A 202 12.37 -7.27 16.74
N LEU A 203 11.16 -7.12 16.21
CA LEU A 203 10.24 -6.02 16.50
C LEU A 203 9.31 -6.37 17.66
N GLU A 204 9.03 -5.39 18.50
CA GLU A 204 7.96 -5.45 19.50
C GLU A 204 6.62 -5.05 18.86
N ILE A 205 5.58 -5.82 19.13
CA ILE A 205 4.24 -5.50 18.65
C ILE A 205 3.52 -4.72 19.75
N ALA A 206 3.37 -3.43 19.55
CA ALA A 206 2.61 -2.58 20.46
C ALA A 206 1.10 -2.80 20.32
N GLU A 207 0.62 -3.02 19.10
CA GLU A 207 -0.80 -3.23 18.81
C GLU A 207 -0.98 -4.00 17.51
N ALA A 208 -2.06 -4.79 17.45
CA ALA A 208 -2.58 -5.37 16.23
C ALA A 208 -4.10 -5.27 16.29
N ASP A 209 -4.69 -4.56 15.34
CA ASP A 209 -6.13 -4.47 15.18
C ASP A 209 -6.54 -4.72 13.73
N GLY A 210 -7.83 -4.80 13.46
CA GLY A 210 -8.36 -4.98 12.12
C GLY A 210 -9.71 -4.30 11.97
N PHE A 211 -10.09 -4.05 10.75
CA PHE A 211 -11.41 -3.54 10.42
C PHE A 211 -11.92 -4.18 9.13
N PHE A 212 -13.21 -4.17 8.96
CA PHE A 212 -13.85 -4.55 7.71
C PHE A 212 -14.16 -3.28 6.91
N ALA A 213 -13.51 -3.13 5.76
CA ALA A 213 -13.91 -2.10 4.81
C ALA A 213 -15.20 -2.57 4.11
N THR A 214 -16.28 -1.85 4.33
CA THR A 214 -17.50 -2.02 3.53
C THR A 214 -17.46 -1.02 2.39
N GLN A 215 -17.57 -1.51 1.17
CA GLN A 215 -17.50 -0.68 -0.03
C GLN A 215 -18.83 -0.73 -0.78
N ALA A 216 -19.18 0.36 -1.44
CA ALA A 216 -20.24 0.33 -2.42
C ALA A 216 -19.90 -0.69 -3.52
N PRO A 217 -20.88 -1.39 -4.09
CA PRO A 217 -20.62 -2.42 -5.10
C PRO A 217 -19.76 -1.95 -6.27
N GLU A 218 -19.97 -0.71 -6.71
CA GLU A 218 -19.24 -0.07 -7.82
C GLU A 218 -17.75 0.08 -7.49
N ILE A 219 -17.44 0.55 -6.27
CA ILE A 219 -16.05 0.73 -5.78
C ILE A 219 -15.37 -0.65 -5.64
N GLY A 220 -16.09 -1.62 -5.06
CA GLY A 220 -15.59 -2.99 -4.95
C GLY A 220 -15.28 -3.60 -6.31
N PHE A 221 -16.15 -3.39 -7.29
CA PHE A 221 -15.94 -3.85 -8.66
C PHE A 221 -14.71 -3.20 -9.30
N GLU A 222 -14.55 -1.88 -9.22
CA GLU A 222 -13.39 -1.17 -9.76
C GLU A 222 -12.07 -1.68 -9.16
N ILE A 223 -12.02 -1.88 -7.83
CA ILE A 223 -10.83 -2.38 -7.16
C ILE A 223 -10.47 -3.79 -7.63
N HIS A 224 -11.44 -4.69 -7.67
CA HIS A 224 -11.16 -6.10 -7.97
C HIS A 224 -10.95 -6.35 -9.46
N ALA A 225 -11.75 -5.74 -10.34
CA ALA A 225 -11.58 -5.85 -11.78
C ALA A 225 -10.26 -5.24 -12.24
N GLY A 226 -9.91 -4.07 -11.72
CA GLY A 226 -8.62 -3.43 -12.03
C GLY A 226 -7.42 -4.23 -11.50
N SER A 227 -7.52 -4.82 -10.30
CA SER A 227 -6.46 -5.70 -9.78
C SER A 227 -6.26 -6.95 -10.63
N LEU A 228 -7.35 -7.52 -11.14
CA LEU A 228 -7.28 -8.66 -12.05
C LEU A 228 -6.67 -8.26 -13.40
N ALA A 229 -7.05 -7.10 -13.95
CA ALA A 229 -6.47 -6.57 -15.18
C ALA A 229 -4.96 -6.32 -15.02
N ALA A 230 -4.51 -5.73 -13.93
CA ALA A 230 -3.10 -5.50 -13.63
C ALA A 230 -2.32 -6.82 -13.43
N ALA A 231 -2.96 -7.85 -12.88
CA ALA A 231 -2.34 -9.17 -12.70
C ALA A 231 -2.35 -10.03 -13.97
N ARG A 232 -3.14 -9.67 -15.00
CA ARG A 232 -3.40 -10.48 -16.19
C ARG A 232 -2.13 -10.90 -16.93
N GLU A 233 -1.25 -9.96 -17.23
CA GLU A 233 -0.02 -10.24 -17.96
C GLU A 233 0.88 -11.20 -17.18
N ARG A 234 1.07 -10.94 -15.89
CA ARG A 234 1.84 -11.82 -14.99
C ARG A 234 1.24 -13.22 -14.89
N ALA A 235 -0.09 -13.32 -14.87
CA ALA A 235 -0.78 -14.59 -14.83
C ALA A 235 -0.60 -15.40 -16.14
N ILE A 236 -0.65 -14.73 -17.29
CA ILE A 236 -0.40 -15.34 -18.60
C ILE A 236 1.05 -15.82 -18.69
N GLU A 237 2.01 -15.00 -18.30
CA GLU A 237 3.44 -15.36 -18.26
C GLU A 237 3.70 -16.54 -17.32
N ALA A 238 3.00 -16.61 -16.20
CA ALA A 238 3.06 -17.72 -15.25
C ALA A 238 2.33 -19.00 -15.73
N GLY A 239 1.69 -18.97 -16.90
CA GLY A 239 0.98 -20.13 -17.48
C GLY A 239 -0.32 -20.49 -16.76
N ILE A 240 -0.99 -19.53 -16.12
CA ILE A 240 -2.28 -19.73 -15.45
C ILE A 240 -3.39 -19.62 -16.48
N ALA A 241 -3.73 -20.75 -17.11
CA ALA A 241 -4.68 -20.82 -18.22
C ALA A 241 -6.10 -20.31 -17.87
N ALA A 242 -6.53 -20.47 -16.60
CA ALA A 242 -7.85 -20.04 -16.14
C ALA A 242 -8.05 -18.51 -16.23
N VAL A 243 -6.99 -17.72 -16.27
CA VAL A 243 -7.08 -16.25 -16.42
C VAL A 243 -7.52 -15.87 -17.83
N ALA A 244 -7.11 -16.61 -18.85
CA ALA A 244 -7.54 -16.36 -20.23
C ALA A 244 -9.05 -16.54 -20.43
N ASP A 245 -9.68 -17.41 -19.64
CA ASP A 245 -11.12 -17.72 -19.73
C ASP A 245 -12.00 -16.71 -18.96
N LEU A 246 -11.44 -16.00 -17.97
CA LEU A 246 -12.18 -14.97 -17.24
C LEU A 246 -12.40 -13.66 -18.03
N PHE A 247 -11.63 -13.47 -19.10
CA PHE A 247 -11.71 -12.28 -19.96
C PHE A 247 -12.41 -12.54 -21.30
N ARG A 248 -13.05 -13.71 -21.47
CA ARG A 248 -13.94 -14.03 -22.60
C ARG A 248 -15.39 -13.80 -22.23
#